data_dd2855bda152a839965edb2f31822abf
#
_entry.id   dd2855bda152a839965edb2f31822abf
#
_cell.length_a   1.000
_cell.length_b   1.000
_cell.length_c   1.000
_cell.angle_alpha   90.00
_cell.angle_beta   90.00
_cell.angle_gamma   90.00
#
_symmetry.space_group_name_H-M   'P 1'
#
loop_
_entity.id
_entity.type
_entity.pdbx_description
1 polymer ?
#
loop_
_entity_poly.entity_id
_entity_poly.type
_entity_poly.pdbx_seq_one_letter_code
_entity_poly.pdbx_strand_id
1 'polypeptide(L)'
;FDSPSAATQWMEMVQPKCIVFIKYEFWYYYLKLAAVNKIPTFLASAVFRPDQIFFKFYGGFYRSMLQLFTGILVQDIHSKNLIAPLLKDTHLQITGDTRFDRVLDIAATKKSIDWVSKLAEGKIIVTGSTWEDDHQIIGSVSAQCDQLEQCNWIIVPHHVDAASIKACRSHFTNAICLSEWLTQSNTMEKPVVLIIDQIGLLSQLYQYAAIAYIGGGFTKDGIHNVLEAAVFGKPVIWGPNDLKYPEAIGLRNAYGGIQIMDASSLNKTLEKLLNETTFSKATGDAALKFVQAHAGATQKTMEFIYENR
;
A
#
# COMPACT_ATOMS: atom_id res chain seq x y z
N PHE A 1 -7.91 19.60 -13.89
CA PHE A 1 -6.74 20.26 -14.51
C PHE A 1 -6.30 21.45 -13.68
N ASP A 2 -5.01 21.60 -13.45
CA ASP A 2 -4.43 22.78 -12.80
C ASP A 2 -4.37 23.92 -13.81
N SER A 3 -5.43 24.76 -13.87
CA SER A 3 -5.53 25.93 -14.73
C SER A 3 -6.16 27.12 -13.97
N PRO A 4 -5.90 28.37 -14.42
CA PRO A 4 -6.47 29.54 -13.76
C PRO A 4 -7.99 29.50 -13.67
N SER A 5 -8.67 29.15 -14.78
CA SER A 5 -10.13 29.10 -14.83
C SER A 5 -10.73 28.02 -13.94
N ALA A 6 -10.16 26.81 -13.96
CA ALA A 6 -10.62 25.70 -13.12
C ALA A 6 -10.44 26.01 -11.63
N ALA A 7 -9.29 26.57 -11.26
CA ALA A 7 -9.03 26.95 -9.87
C ALA A 7 -9.98 28.07 -9.40
N THR A 8 -10.24 29.08 -10.24
CA THR A 8 -11.20 30.17 -9.90
C THR A 8 -12.61 29.62 -9.71
N GLN A 9 -13.14 28.87 -10.68
CA GLN A 9 -14.47 28.27 -10.59
C GLN A 9 -14.62 27.39 -9.34
N TRP A 10 -13.60 26.58 -9.04
CA TRP A 10 -13.61 25.72 -7.86
C TRP A 10 -13.64 26.54 -6.56
N MET A 11 -12.82 27.60 -6.46
CA MET A 11 -12.80 28.49 -5.29
C MET A 11 -14.13 29.20 -5.07
N GLU A 12 -14.76 29.67 -6.14
CA GLU A 12 -16.09 30.34 -6.09
C GLU A 12 -17.19 29.35 -5.67
N MET A 13 -17.13 28.10 -6.17
CA MET A 13 -18.15 27.09 -5.90
C MET A 13 -18.01 26.52 -4.48
N VAL A 14 -16.79 26.15 -4.06
CA VAL A 14 -16.52 25.44 -2.81
C VAL A 14 -16.38 26.40 -1.61
N GLN A 15 -15.84 27.60 -1.83
CA GLN A 15 -15.55 28.60 -0.78
C GLN A 15 -14.83 27.97 0.43
N PRO A 16 -13.70 27.29 0.22
CA PRO A 16 -13.06 26.50 1.28
C PRO A 16 -12.52 27.41 2.40
N LYS A 17 -12.72 26.99 3.64
CA LYS A 17 -12.10 27.64 4.82
C LYS A 17 -10.67 27.17 5.05
N CYS A 18 -10.29 26.03 4.50
CA CYS A 18 -8.99 25.40 4.59
C CYS A 18 -8.83 24.42 3.43
N ILE A 19 -7.61 24.26 2.92
CA ILE A 19 -7.30 23.30 1.85
C ILE A 19 -6.19 22.36 2.36
N VAL A 20 -6.38 21.08 2.14
CA VAL A 20 -5.37 20.05 2.48
C VAL A 20 -5.00 19.28 1.23
N PHE A 21 -3.74 19.39 0.84
CA PHE A 21 -3.14 18.53 -0.18
C PHE A 21 -2.48 17.33 0.48
N ILE A 22 -2.41 16.19 -0.23
CA ILE A 22 -1.84 14.96 0.32
C ILE A 22 -0.65 14.50 -0.51
N LYS A 23 0.48 14.22 0.14
CA LYS A 23 1.71 13.66 -0.43
C LYS A 23 2.37 14.51 -1.52
N TYR A 24 2.08 14.21 -2.78
CA TYR A 24 2.79 14.75 -3.95
C TYR A 24 1.94 15.74 -4.76
N GLU A 25 0.84 16.22 -4.19
CA GLU A 25 -0.09 17.11 -4.89
C GLU A 25 0.38 18.56 -4.79
N PHE A 26 0.80 19.12 -5.92
CA PHE A 26 1.30 20.50 -6.04
C PHE A 26 0.58 21.19 -7.20
N TRP A 27 -0.59 21.76 -6.93
CA TRP A 27 -1.45 22.38 -7.91
C TRP A 27 -1.29 23.91 -7.82
N TYR A 28 -0.46 24.46 -8.70
CA TYR A 28 0.01 25.85 -8.62
C TYR A 28 -1.09 26.88 -8.57
N TYR A 29 -2.08 26.79 -9.47
CA TYR A 29 -3.15 27.80 -9.53
C TYR A 29 -4.06 27.75 -8.32
N TYR A 30 -4.33 26.58 -7.79
CA TYR A 30 -5.07 26.40 -6.53
C TYR A 30 -4.28 26.95 -5.34
N LEU A 31 -3.00 26.64 -5.23
CA LEU A 31 -2.12 27.17 -4.19
C LEU A 31 -2.02 28.70 -4.25
N LYS A 32 -1.82 29.26 -5.45
CA LYS A 32 -1.73 30.70 -5.67
C LYS A 32 -3.01 31.43 -5.28
N LEU A 33 -4.17 30.93 -5.71
CA LEU A 33 -5.46 31.53 -5.37
C LEU A 33 -5.78 31.40 -3.88
N ALA A 34 -5.45 30.28 -3.25
CA ALA A 34 -5.58 30.11 -1.81
C ALA A 34 -4.74 31.14 -1.05
N ALA A 35 -3.48 31.34 -1.42
CA ALA A 35 -2.59 32.31 -0.82
C ALA A 35 -3.11 33.76 -1.00
N VAL A 36 -3.58 34.14 -2.20
CA VAL A 36 -4.16 35.45 -2.47
C VAL A 36 -5.41 35.73 -1.61
N ASN A 37 -6.26 34.70 -1.43
CA ASN A 37 -7.47 34.78 -0.62
C ASN A 37 -7.23 34.51 0.87
N LYS A 38 -5.97 34.34 1.30
CA LYS A 38 -5.56 34.05 2.69
C LYS A 38 -6.25 32.81 3.26
N ILE A 39 -6.48 31.80 2.41
CA ILE A 39 -7.06 30.51 2.81
C ILE A 39 -5.92 29.63 3.31
N PRO A 40 -5.93 29.18 4.57
CA PRO A 40 -4.92 28.28 5.12
C PRO A 40 -4.81 27.01 4.28
N THR A 41 -3.59 26.69 3.85
CA THR A 41 -3.33 25.55 2.94
C THR A 41 -2.21 24.70 3.49
N PHE A 42 -2.48 23.40 3.60
CA PHE A 42 -1.57 22.43 4.21
C PHE A 42 -1.22 21.32 3.23
N LEU A 43 0.01 20.82 3.33
CA LEU A 43 0.44 19.59 2.66
C LEU A 43 0.63 18.50 3.73
N ALA A 44 -0.21 17.48 3.73
CA ALA A 44 -0.21 16.39 4.70
C ALA A 44 0.50 15.14 4.18
N SER A 45 1.14 14.38 5.09
CA SER A 45 1.85 13.12 4.79
C SER A 45 2.89 13.26 3.66
N ALA A 46 3.55 14.39 3.57
CA ALA A 46 4.52 14.68 2.52
C ALA A 46 5.81 13.85 2.66
N VAL A 47 6.34 13.39 1.54
CA VAL A 47 7.64 12.71 1.46
C VAL A 47 8.52 13.44 0.46
N PHE A 48 9.74 13.77 0.88
CA PHE A 48 10.72 14.41 0.02
C PHE A 48 11.93 13.51 -0.21
N ARG A 49 12.41 13.49 -1.45
CA ARG A 49 13.58 12.71 -1.88
C ARG A 49 14.56 13.60 -2.63
N PRO A 50 15.90 13.35 -2.53
CA PRO A 50 16.94 14.23 -3.11
C PRO A 50 16.87 14.37 -4.64
N ASP A 51 16.27 13.39 -5.31
CA ASP A 51 16.13 13.37 -6.77
C ASP A 51 14.99 14.26 -7.29
N GLN A 52 14.10 14.72 -6.43
CA GLN A 52 12.94 15.53 -6.83
C GLN A 52 13.35 16.93 -7.32
N ILE A 53 12.47 17.50 -8.14
CA ILE A 53 12.69 18.77 -8.84
C ILE A 53 12.98 19.96 -7.91
N PHE A 54 12.47 19.94 -6.68
CA PHE A 54 12.70 20.97 -5.66
C PHE A 54 14.19 21.17 -5.36
N PHE A 55 14.99 20.10 -5.48
CA PHE A 55 16.42 20.08 -5.13
C PHE A 55 17.33 20.30 -6.35
N LYS A 56 16.75 20.43 -7.56
CA LYS A 56 17.53 20.71 -8.77
C LYS A 56 17.79 22.21 -8.92
N PHE A 57 18.91 22.60 -9.58
CA PHE A 57 19.26 24.01 -9.79
C PHE A 57 18.16 24.79 -10.51
N TYR A 58 17.43 24.14 -11.41
CA TYR A 58 16.30 24.71 -12.17
C TYR A 58 14.94 24.62 -11.47
N GLY A 59 14.89 24.10 -10.24
CA GLY A 59 13.66 23.89 -9.47
C GLY A 59 13.07 25.15 -8.81
N GLY A 60 13.51 26.37 -9.20
CA GLY A 60 13.09 27.63 -8.57
C GLY A 60 11.56 27.83 -8.50
N PHE A 61 10.87 27.54 -9.61
CA PHE A 61 9.40 27.62 -9.67
C PHE A 61 8.75 26.69 -8.64
N TYR A 62 9.19 25.44 -8.57
CA TYR A 62 8.63 24.44 -7.64
C TYR A 62 8.93 24.81 -6.18
N ARG A 63 10.13 25.37 -5.90
CA ARG A 63 10.42 25.92 -4.57
C ARG A 63 9.50 27.07 -4.18
N SER A 64 9.09 27.92 -5.14
CA SER A 64 8.13 28.98 -4.84
C SER A 64 6.76 28.46 -4.47
N MET A 65 6.35 27.29 -4.99
CA MET A 65 5.08 26.66 -4.59
C MET A 65 5.09 26.21 -3.13
N LEU A 66 6.25 25.77 -2.60
CA LEU A 66 6.36 25.38 -1.21
C LEU A 66 6.10 26.55 -0.24
N GLN A 67 6.38 27.76 -0.67
CA GLN A 67 6.14 28.98 0.13
C GLN A 67 4.64 29.37 0.18
N LEU A 68 3.81 28.77 -0.66
CA LEU A 68 2.37 29.05 -0.70
C LEU A 68 1.57 28.24 0.33
N PHE A 69 2.20 27.23 0.94
CA PHE A 69 1.60 26.47 2.02
C PHE A 69 1.71 27.21 3.34
N THR A 70 0.65 27.18 4.14
CA THR A 70 0.67 27.59 5.55
C THR A 70 1.50 26.61 6.37
N GLY A 71 1.38 25.31 6.08
CA GLY A 71 2.14 24.27 6.76
C GLY A 71 2.39 23.05 5.89
N ILE A 72 3.57 22.45 6.08
CA ILE A 72 3.99 21.20 5.43
C ILE A 72 4.25 20.16 6.51
N LEU A 73 3.47 19.06 6.47
CA LEU A 73 3.48 17.98 7.43
C LEU A 73 4.11 16.76 6.77
N VAL A 74 5.33 16.45 7.19
CA VAL A 74 6.15 15.39 6.58
C VAL A 74 6.05 14.07 7.36
N GLN A 75 6.31 12.98 6.66
CA GLN A 75 6.25 11.65 7.26
C GLN A 75 7.42 11.37 8.20
N ASP A 76 8.61 11.89 7.90
CA ASP A 76 9.85 11.50 8.57
C ASP A 76 10.87 12.64 8.69
N ILE A 77 11.90 12.39 9.51
CA ILE A 77 13.00 13.33 9.76
C ILE A 77 13.84 13.58 8.51
N HIS A 78 13.97 12.59 7.60
CA HIS A 78 14.74 12.76 6.38
C HIS A 78 14.08 13.78 5.46
N SER A 79 12.77 13.63 5.22
CA SER A 79 11.95 14.58 4.48
C SER A 79 12.01 15.99 5.11
N LYS A 80 11.92 16.06 6.45
CA LYS A 80 12.05 17.34 7.18
C LYS A 80 13.40 18.01 6.91
N ASN A 81 14.50 17.28 7.06
CA ASN A 81 15.85 17.83 6.89
C ASN A 81 16.11 18.28 5.44
N LEU A 82 15.55 17.58 4.45
CA LEU A 82 15.68 17.94 3.05
C LEU A 82 14.98 19.25 2.72
N ILE A 83 13.74 19.46 3.24
CA ILE A 83 12.92 20.59 2.82
C ILE A 83 13.13 21.83 3.69
N ALA A 84 13.51 21.68 4.95
CA ALA A 84 13.66 22.79 5.90
C ALA A 84 14.50 23.96 5.34
N PRO A 85 15.67 23.73 4.66
CA PRO A 85 16.47 24.83 4.10
C PRO A 85 15.79 25.60 2.97
N LEU A 86 14.73 25.04 2.37
CA LEU A 86 13.98 25.64 1.26
C LEU A 86 12.81 26.50 1.74
N LEU A 87 12.42 26.39 3.00
CA LEU A 87 11.25 27.09 3.57
C LEU A 87 11.71 28.35 4.30
N LYS A 88 10.84 29.40 4.28
CA LYS A 88 11.07 30.65 5.00
C LYS A 88 10.10 30.76 6.18
N ASP A 89 8.82 30.97 5.88
CA ASP A 89 7.77 31.24 6.87
C ASP A 89 6.74 30.09 6.95
N THR A 90 6.92 29.02 6.16
CA THR A 90 6.02 27.87 6.16
C THR A 90 6.30 26.99 7.39
N HIS A 91 5.26 26.69 8.15
CA HIS A 91 5.35 25.77 9.28
C HIS A 91 5.72 24.36 8.82
N LEU A 92 6.69 23.74 9.47
CA LEU A 92 7.19 22.40 9.11
C LEU A 92 7.20 21.47 10.32
N GLN A 93 6.40 20.41 10.26
CA GLN A 93 6.29 19.42 11.34
C GLN A 93 6.34 17.98 10.83
N ILE A 94 6.84 17.05 11.65
CA ILE A 94 6.75 15.62 11.42
C ILE A 94 5.45 15.13 12.06
N THR A 95 4.53 14.64 11.24
CA THR A 95 3.26 14.05 11.73
C THR A 95 3.17 12.55 11.46
N GLY A 96 3.97 12.02 10.52
CA GLY A 96 3.93 10.61 10.12
C GLY A 96 3.11 10.36 8.85
N ASP A 97 2.86 9.09 8.58
CA ASP A 97 2.11 8.64 7.40
C ASP A 97 0.70 8.19 7.81
N THR A 98 -0.32 8.88 7.34
CA THR A 98 -1.74 8.57 7.63
C THR A 98 -2.21 7.22 7.09
N ARG A 99 -1.44 6.56 6.24
CA ARG A 99 -1.75 5.20 5.78
C ARG A 99 -1.72 4.18 6.92
N PHE A 100 -0.88 4.38 7.94
CA PHE A 100 -0.85 3.50 9.12
C PHE A 100 -2.16 3.54 9.90
N ASP A 101 -2.72 4.73 10.10
CA ASP A 101 -4.02 4.90 10.77
C ASP A 101 -5.13 4.25 9.94
N ARG A 102 -5.14 4.51 8.63
CA ARG A 102 -6.16 3.97 7.74
C ARG A 102 -6.21 2.43 7.73
N VAL A 103 -5.06 1.76 7.70
CA VAL A 103 -5.07 0.28 7.71
C VAL A 103 -5.52 -0.27 9.06
N LEU A 104 -5.24 0.43 10.17
CA LEU A 104 -5.77 0.09 11.49
C LEU A 104 -7.29 0.22 11.54
N ASP A 105 -7.86 1.28 10.97
CA ASP A 105 -9.32 1.48 10.87
C ASP A 105 -9.97 0.36 10.04
N ILE A 106 -9.36 0.00 8.91
CA ILE A 106 -9.84 -1.12 8.08
C ILE A 106 -9.81 -2.43 8.86
N ALA A 107 -8.72 -2.71 9.58
CA ALA A 107 -8.59 -3.92 10.37
C ALA A 107 -9.56 -3.96 11.57
N ALA A 108 -9.90 -2.81 12.14
CA ALA A 108 -10.89 -2.71 13.22
C ALA A 108 -12.33 -3.02 12.75
N THR A 109 -12.64 -2.71 11.48
CA THR A 109 -13.99 -2.91 10.89
C THR A 109 -14.22 -4.30 10.29
N LYS A 110 -13.42 -5.30 10.66
CA LYS A 110 -13.41 -6.69 10.12
C LYS A 110 -14.75 -7.10 9.51
N LYS A 111 -14.81 -7.16 8.18
CA LYS A 111 -15.98 -7.71 7.47
C LYS A 111 -15.74 -9.19 7.20
N SER A 112 -16.68 -10.03 7.57
CA SER A 112 -16.62 -11.44 7.19
C SER A 112 -16.82 -11.60 5.69
N ILE A 113 -16.10 -12.56 5.11
CA ILE A 113 -16.27 -12.97 3.71
C ILE A 113 -16.70 -14.44 3.73
N ASP A 114 -18.00 -14.66 3.57
CA ASP A 114 -18.65 -15.98 3.82
C ASP A 114 -18.06 -17.12 3.00
N TRP A 115 -17.68 -16.86 1.76
CA TRP A 115 -17.14 -17.90 0.89
C TRP A 115 -15.72 -18.36 1.30
N VAL A 116 -14.96 -17.58 2.07
CA VAL A 116 -13.62 -17.99 2.52
C VAL A 116 -13.69 -19.18 3.45
N SER A 117 -14.76 -19.31 4.25
CA SER A 117 -14.98 -20.48 5.10
C SER A 117 -15.10 -21.79 4.32
N LYS A 118 -15.51 -21.73 3.05
CA LYS A 118 -15.60 -22.88 2.16
C LYS A 118 -14.23 -23.35 1.63
N LEU A 119 -13.20 -22.49 1.66
CA LEU A 119 -11.82 -22.85 1.30
C LEU A 119 -11.09 -23.58 2.46
N ALA A 120 -11.61 -23.55 3.64
CA ALA A 120 -10.93 -23.59 4.91
C ALA A 120 -10.43 -24.95 5.44
N GLU A 121 -9.93 -25.83 4.60
CA GLU A 121 -9.00 -26.85 5.06
C GLU A 121 -7.62 -26.51 4.53
N GLY A 122 -6.71 -26.09 5.41
CA GLY A 122 -5.35 -25.70 5.05
C GLY A 122 -5.02 -24.22 5.28
N LYS A 123 -3.76 -23.88 5.09
CA LYS A 123 -3.26 -22.50 5.22
C LYS A 123 -3.60 -21.72 3.95
N ILE A 124 -4.02 -20.47 4.11
CA ILE A 124 -4.34 -19.59 2.99
C ILE A 124 -3.13 -18.67 2.74
N ILE A 125 -2.65 -18.64 1.50
CA ILE A 125 -1.66 -17.67 1.03
C ILE A 125 -2.40 -16.65 0.17
N VAL A 126 -2.41 -15.39 0.61
CA VAL A 126 -3.04 -14.30 -0.14
C VAL A 126 -1.95 -13.50 -0.87
N THR A 127 -2.08 -13.42 -2.20
CA THR A 127 -1.16 -12.64 -3.03
C THR A 127 -1.91 -11.45 -3.60
N GLY A 128 -1.53 -10.25 -3.19
CA GLY A 128 -2.29 -9.04 -3.51
C GLY A 128 -1.61 -8.11 -4.49
N SER A 129 -2.40 -7.51 -5.37
CA SER A 129 -1.96 -6.57 -6.40
C SER A 129 -0.84 -7.12 -7.28
N THR A 130 -0.98 -8.38 -7.71
CA THR A 130 0.04 -9.09 -8.47
C THR A 130 0.04 -8.69 -9.95
N TRP A 131 1.24 -8.72 -10.55
CA TRP A 131 1.49 -8.44 -11.96
C TRP A 131 1.99 -9.69 -12.65
N GLU A 132 2.23 -9.61 -13.96
CA GLU A 132 2.66 -10.73 -14.80
C GLU A 132 3.92 -11.42 -14.27
N ASP A 133 4.95 -10.66 -13.89
CA ASP A 133 6.20 -11.20 -13.33
C ASP A 133 5.97 -11.93 -12.00
N ASP A 134 5.04 -11.42 -11.17
CA ASP A 134 4.64 -12.08 -9.94
C ASP A 134 3.92 -13.41 -10.25
N HIS A 135 3.00 -13.41 -11.24
CA HIS A 135 2.25 -14.61 -11.62
C HIS A 135 3.17 -15.73 -12.08
N GLN A 136 4.20 -15.39 -12.88
CA GLN A 136 5.19 -16.35 -13.36
C GLN A 136 5.93 -17.01 -12.18
N ILE A 137 6.39 -16.20 -11.23
CA ILE A 137 7.16 -16.67 -10.07
C ILE A 137 6.27 -17.51 -9.14
N ILE A 138 5.09 -17.00 -8.78
CA ILE A 138 4.14 -17.68 -7.89
C ILE A 138 3.64 -18.98 -8.53
N GLY A 139 3.30 -18.95 -9.82
CA GLY A 139 2.84 -20.12 -10.57
C GLY A 139 3.87 -21.24 -10.58
N SER A 140 5.16 -20.91 -10.80
CA SER A 140 6.23 -21.90 -10.78
C SER A 140 6.40 -22.56 -9.40
N VAL A 141 6.25 -21.79 -8.31
CA VAL A 141 6.40 -22.29 -6.94
C VAL A 141 5.16 -23.09 -6.52
N SER A 142 3.95 -22.63 -6.83
CA SER A 142 2.72 -23.32 -6.46
C SER A 142 2.56 -24.69 -7.12
N ALA A 143 3.19 -24.91 -8.28
CA ALA A 143 3.15 -26.16 -9.02
C ALA A 143 4.21 -27.21 -8.59
N GLN A 144 5.26 -26.79 -7.88
CA GLN A 144 6.44 -27.64 -7.62
C GLN A 144 6.56 -28.11 -6.17
N CYS A 145 5.75 -27.62 -5.27
CA CYS A 145 5.96 -27.87 -3.85
C CYS A 145 4.83 -28.73 -3.27
N ASP A 146 5.13 -30.02 -3.02
CA ASP A 146 4.19 -30.98 -2.37
C ASP A 146 3.63 -30.47 -1.03
N GLN A 147 4.41 -29.68 -0.29
CA GLN A 147 3.95 -29.07 0.96
C GLN A 147 2.97 -27.91 0.73
N LEU A 148 2.99 -27.28 -0.45
CA LEU A 148 2.08 -26.21 -0.84
C LEU A 148 0.77 -26.77 -1.43
N GLU A 149 0.67 -28.06 -1.75
CA GLU A 149 -0.59 -28.72 -2.14
C GLU A 149 -1.66 -28.64 -1.04
N GLN A 150 -1.23 -28.50 0.22
CA GLN A 150 -2.14 -28.29 1.36
C GLN A 150 -2.50 -26.81 1.58
N CYS A 151 -1.98 -25.91 0.77
CA CYS A 151 -2.29 -24.47 0.86
C CYS A 151 -3.33 -24.08 -0.17
N ASN A 152 -4.23 -23.19 0.22
CA ASN A 152 -5.13 -22.50 -0.69
C ASN A 152 -4.48 -21.19 -1.12
N TRP A 153 -4.38 -20.95 -2.41
CA TRP A 153 -3.86 -19.70 -2.95
C TRP A 153 -5.02 -18.78 -3.35
N ILE A 154 -5.02 -17.56 -2.83
CA ILE A 154 -5.90 -16.50 -3.27
C ILE A 154 -5.05 -15.49 -4.04
N ILE A 155 -5.22 -15.46 -5.36
CA ILE A 155 -4.48 -14.57 -6.25
C ILE A 155 -5.36 -13.36 -6.56
N VAL A 156 -4.91 -12.17 -6.21
CA VAL A 156 -5.62 -10.91 -6.49
C VAL A 156 -4.79 -10.07 -7.46
N PRO A 157 -5.04 -10.16 -8.77
CA PRO A 157 -4.32 -9.39 -9.77
C PRO A 157 -4.52 -7.88 -9.60
N HIS A 158 -3.54 -7.10 -10.02
CA HIS A 158 -3.67 -5.63 -10.01
C HIS A 158 -4.76 -5.14 -10.98
N HIS A 159 -4.89 -5.80 -12.12
CA HIS A 159 -5.94 -5.56 -13.11
C HIS A 159 -6.92 -6.72 -13.17
N VAL A 160 -8.21 -6.39 -13.17
CA VAL A 160 -9.31 -7.39 -13.19
C VAL A 160 -10.10 -7.39 -14.50
N ASP A 161 -9.58 -6.76 -15.56
CA ASP A 161 -10.16 -6.88 -16.89
C ASP A 161 -9.98 -8.30 -17.46
N ALA A 162 -10.84 -8.68 -18.41
CA ALA A 162 -10.88 -10.03 -18.95
C ALA A 162 -9.54 -10.53 -19.55
N ALA A 163 -8.74 -9.62 -20.15
CA ALA A 163 -7.46 -9.98 -20.72
C ALA A 163 -6.43 -10.26 -19.62
N SER A 164 -6.37 -9.40 -18.60
CA SER A 164 -5.48 -9.55 -17.44
C SER A 164 -5.81 -10.80 -16.63
N ILE A 165 -7.09 -11.10 -16.39
CA ILE A 165 -7.52 -12.33 -15.70
C ILE A 165 -7.14 -13.56 -16.51
N LYS A 166 -7.34 -13.57 -17.84
CA LYS A 166 -6.95 -14.68 -18.70
C LYS A 166 -5.44 -14.92 -18.67
N ALA A 167 -4.63 -13.85 -18.74
CA ALA A 167 -3.18 -13.93 -18.64
C ALA A 167 -2.76 -14.49 -17.27
N CYS A 168 -3.28 -13.94 -16.17
CA CYS A 168 -3.03 -14.45 -14.83
C CYS A 168 -3.34 -15.95 -14.73
N ARG A 169 -4.52 -16.37 -15.18
CA ARG A 169 -4.97 -17.77 -15.10
C ARG A 169 -4.04 -18.74 -15.83
N SER A 170 -3.38 -18.30 -16.91
CA SER A 170 -2.48 -19.18 -17.70
C SER A 170 -1.23 -19.62 -16.94
N HIS A 171 -0.89 -18.96 -15.85
CA HIS A 171 0.26 -19.32 -14.99
C HIS A 171 -0.04 -20.37 -13.91
N PHE A 172 -1.33 -20.69 -13.70
CA PHE A 172 -1.74 -21.56 -12.61
C PHE A 172 -2.52 -22.79 -13.12
N THR A 173 -2.10 -23.96 -12.69
CA THR A 173 -2.81 -25.20 -12.98
C THR A 173 -4.08 -25.26 -12.12
N ASN A 174 -5.21 -25.63 -12.73
CA ASN A 174 -6.50 -25.77 -12.04
C ASN A 174 -7.01 -24.53 -11.31
N ALA A 175 -6.62 -23.33 -11.78
CA ALA A 175 -7.14 -22.07 -11.24
C ALA A 175 -8.58 -21.82 -11.69
N ILE A 176 -9.40 -21.31 -10.78
CA ILE A 176 -10.76 -20.86 -11.04
C ILE A 176 -10.94 -19.42 -10.61
N CYS A 177 -11.77 -18.64 -11.34
CA CYS A 177 -12.12 -17.29 -10.93
C CYS A 177 -13.19 -17.32 -9.84
N LEU A 178 -13.19 -16.34 -8.94
CA LEU A 178 -14.16 -16.25 -7.85
C LEU A 178 -15.60 -16.21 -8.40
N SER A 179 -15.87 -15.43 -9.45
CA SER A 179 -17.19 -15.33 -10.07
C SER A 179 -17.68 -16.67 -10.62
N GLU A 180 -16.78 -17.45 -11.25
CA GLU A 180 -17.10 -18.80 -11.75
C GLU A 180 -17.38 -19.75 -10.58
N TRP A 181 -16.52 -19.75 -9.55
CA TRP A 181 -16.64 -20.65 -8.40
C TRP A 181 -17.92 -20.44 -7.61
N LEU A 182 -18.34 -19.18 -7.42
CA LEU A 182 -19.57 -18.85 -6.71
C LEU A 182 -20.85 -19.26 -7.46
N THR A 183 -20.80 -19.38 -8.79
CA THR A 183 -21.95 -19.83 -9.60
C THR A 183 -22.07 -21.34 -9.68
N GLN A 184 -21.00 -22.07 -9.42
CA GLN A 184 -20.99 -23.54 -9.46
C GLN A 184 -21.49 -24.07 -8.12
N SER A 185 -22.75 -24.43 -8.07
CA SER A 185 -23.42 -24.98 -6.88
C SER A 185 -22.72 -26.23 -6.34
N ASN A 186 -22.24 -26.20 -5.12
CA ASN A 186 -21.89 -27.29 -4.15
C ASN A 186 -21.25 -28.61 -4.67
N THR A 187 -20.89 -28.75 -5.91
CA THR A 187 -20.42 -30.02 -6.52
C THR A 187 -18.94 -30.01 -6.90
N MET A 188 -18.24 -28.87 -6.83
CA MET A 188 -16.81 -28.82 -7.18
C MET A 188 -15.91 -29.06 -5.98
N GLU A 189 -14.83 -29.77 -6.25
CA GLU A 189 -13.67 -29.84 -5.37
C GLU A 189 -13.20 -28.42 -5.02
N LYS A 190 -12.74 -28.23 -3.79
CA LYS A 190 -12.22 -26.95 -3.31
C LYS A 190 -11.06 -26.51 -4.20
N PRO A 191 -11.06 -25.28 -4.74
CA PRO A 191 -9.98 -24.82 -5.59
C PRO A 191 -8.70 -24.66 -4.77
N VAL A 192 -7.58 -25.16 -5.26
CA VAL A 192 -6.26 -24.89 -4.69
C VAL A 192 -5.81 -23.47 -5.04
N VAL A 193 -6.21 -22.96 -6.22
CA VAL A 193 -5.90 -21.59 -6.68
C VAL A 193 -7.20 -20.89 -7.05
N LEU A 194 -7.53 -19.83 -6.29
CA LEU A 194 -8.67 -18.97 -6.52
C LEU A 194 -8.21 -17.59 -7.00
N ILE A 195 -8.59 -17.20 -8.21
CA ILE A 195 -8.30 -15.88 -8.78
C ILE A 195 -9.45 -14.93 -8.48
N ILE A 196 -9.14 -13.79 -7.88
CA ILE A 196 -10.14 -12.77 -7.56
C ILE A 196 -10.30 -11.84 -8.77
N ASP A 197 -11.41 -11.93 -9.42
CA ASP A 197 -11.82 -11.14 -10.58
C ASP A 197 -12.77 -9.99 -10.23
N GLN A 198 -12.75 -9.55 -8.97
CA GLN A 198 -13.60 -8.49 -8.42
C GLN A 198 -12.75 -7.45 -7.65
N ILE A 199 -13.15 -6.18 -7.75
CA ILE A 199 -12.49 -5.08 -7.06
C ILE A 199 -12.99 -4.97 -5.61
N GLY A 200 -12.10 -4.54 -4.67
CA GLY A 200 -12.47 -4.12 -3.32
C GLY A 200 -12.40 -5.21 -2.25
N LEU A 201 -11.99 -6.42 -2.58
CA LEU A 201 -11.90 -7.53 -1.61
C LEU A 201 -10.53 -7.64 -0.93
N LEU A 202 -9.44 -7.21 -1.58
CA LEU A 202 -8.06 -7.50 -1.18
C LEU A 202 -7.76 -7.14 0.27
N SER A 203 -8.07 -5.92 0.69
CA SER A 203 -7.77 -5.43 2.05
C SER A 203 -8.43 -6.27 3.15
N GLN A 204 -9.60 -6.88 2.85
CA GLN A 204 -10.29 -7.75 3.79
C GLN A 204 -9.80 -9.20 3.70
N LEU A 205 -9.27 -9.63 2.56
CA LEU A 205 -8.76 -11.00 2.37
C LEU A 205 -7.52 -11.27 3.21
N TYR A 206 -6.68 -10.27 3.45
CA TYR A 206 -5.47 -10.43 4.26
C TYR A 206 -5.74 -10.90 5.69
N GLN A 207 -6.91 -10.64 6.27
CA GLN A 207 -7.25 -11.15 7.61
C GLN A 207 -7.24 -12.69 7.68
N TYR A 208 -7.52 -13.38 6.58
CA TYR A 208 -7.57 -14.84 6.48
C TYR A 208 -6.22 -15.46 6.10
N ALA A 209 -5.26 -14.66 5.70
CA ALA A 209 -3.96 -15.15 5.26
C ALA A 209 -3.19 -15.81 6.41
N ALA A 210 -2.53 -16.92 6.15
CA ALA A 210 -1.41 -17.40 6.94
C ALA A 210 -0.12 -16.67 6.54
N ILE A 211 0.02 -16.37 5.26
CA ILE A 211 1.13 -15.62 4.67
C ILE A 211 0.55 -14.67 3.62
N ALA A 212 1.04 -13.43 3.58
CA ALA A 212 0.69 -12.44 2.58
C ALA A 212 1.87 -12.17 1.62
N TYR A 213 1.58 -12.15 0.32
CA TYR A 213 2.53 -11.71 -0.70
C TYR A 213 2.03 -10.41 -1.32
N ILE A 214 2.91 -9.42 -1.47
CA ILE A 214 2.60 -8.13 -2.07
C ILE A 214 3.26 -8.04 -3.45
N GLY A 215 2.43 -7.90 -4.47
CA GLY A 215 2.88 -7.83 -5.86
C GLY A 215 3.53 -6.52 -6.24
N GLY A 216 4.03 -6.49 -7.47
CA GLY A 216 4.72 -5.34 -8.07
C GLY A 216 6.22 -5.29 -7.78
N GLY A 217 6.73 -6.09 -6.85
CA GLY A 217 8.13 -6.05 -6.45
C GLY A 217 9.12 -6.45 -7.54
N PHE A 218 8.68 -7.04 -8.63
CA PHE A 218 9.50 -7.36 -9.81
C PHE A 218 9.32 -6.34 -10.95
N THR A 219 8.35 -5.44 -10.83
CA THR A 219 8.13 -4.36 -11.81
C THR A 219 9.03 -3.16 -11.53
N LYS A 220 9.20 -2.27 -12.54
CA LYS A 220 9.95 -1.01 -12.38
C LYS A 220 9.29 -0.03 -11.44
N ASP A 221 7.99 -0.10 -11.30
CA ASP A 221 7.20 0.78 -10.42
C ASP A 221 7.36 0.39 -8.96
N GLY A 222 7.67 -0.88 -8.69
CA GLY A 222 7.92 -1.42 -7.36
C GLY A 222 6.67 -1.95 -6.68
N ILE A 223 6.82 -2.25 -5.40
CA ILE A 223 5.80 -2.94 -4.59
C ILE A 223 4.55 -2.09 -4.33
N HIS A 224 3.45 -2.78 -4.07
CA HIS A 224 2.22 -2.18 -3.54
C HIS A 224 2.26 -2.02 -2.01
N ASN A 225 1.12 -1.70 -1.40
CA ASN A 225 1.02 -1.34 0.02
C ASN A 225 1.20 -2.55 0.95
N VAL A 226 2.36 -2.69 1.57
CA VAL A 226 2.67 -3.77 2.53
C VAL A 226 1.88 -3.66 3.84
N LEU A 227 1.39 -2.45 4.19
CA LEU A 227 0.73 -2.18 5.47
C LEU A 227 -0.63 -2.86 5.56
N GLU A 228 -1.31 -3.06 4.41
CA GLU A 228 -2.64 -3.70 4.37
C GLU A 228 -2.62 -5.15 4.86
N ALA A 229 -1.52 -5.86 4.66
CA ALA A 229 -1.32 -7.20 5.18
C ALA A 229 -0.71 -7.19 6.59
N ALA A 230 0.28 -6.31 6.82
CA ALA A 230 1.01 -6.21 8.08
C ALA A 230 0.09 -5.91 9.27
N VAL A 231 -0.96 -5.11 9.07
CA VAL A 231 -1.93 -4.74 10.11
C VAL A 231 -2.70 -5.94 10.70
N PHE A 232 -2.82 -7.03 9.96
CA PHE A 232 -3.45 -8.26 10.43
C PHE A 232 -2.47 -9.22 11.13
N GLY A 233 -1.24 -8.80 11.40
CA GLY A 233 -0.23 -9.64 12.04
C GLY A 233 0.18 -10.84 11.20
N LYS A 234 0.28 -10.64 9.88
CA LYS A 234 0.69 -11.68 8.94
C LYS A 234 2.13 -11.46 8.51
N PRO A 235 2.94 -12.52 8.32
CA PRO A 235 4.20 -12.43 7.61
C PRO A 235 3.96 -11.89 6.20
N VAL A 236 4.73 -10.87 5.81
CA VAL A 236 4.57 -10.19 4.52
C VAL A 236 5.79 -10.45 3.65
N ILE A 237 5.58 -10.91 2.41
CA ILE A 237 6.63 -11.22 1.43
C ILE A 237 6.47 -10.29 0.22
N TRP A 238 7.58 -9.85 -0.37
CA TRP A 238 7.58 -9.07 -1.62
C TRP A 238 8.87 -9.21 -2.40
N GLY A 239 8.86 -8.82 -3.67
CA GLY A 239 10.02 -8.85 -4.57
C GLY A 239 11.05 -7.74 -4.31
N PRO A 240 12.13 -7.65 -5.13
CA PRO A 240 13.33 -6.86 -4.83
C PRO A 240 13.17 -5.35 -4.92
N ASN A 241 12.17 -4.82 -5.63
CA ASN A 241 12.07 -3.39 -5.92
C ASN A 241 11.30 -2.62 -4.85
N ASP A 242 11.87 -2.46 -3.66
CA ASP A 242 11.27 -1.78 -2.50
C ASP A 242 11.94 -0.46 -2.10
N LEU A 243 13.01 -0.03 -2.77
CA LEU A 243 13.83 1.13 -2.37
C LEU A 243 13.06 2.47 -2.29
N LYS A 244 11.97 2.60 -3.04
CA LYS A 244 11.12 3.80 -3.05
C LYS A 244 10.07 3.81 -1.91
N TYR A 245 10.00 2.74 -1.11
CA TYR A 245 8.93 2.48 -0.14
C TYR A 245 9.50 2.39 1.29
N PRO A 246 9.64 3.53 2.00
CA PRO A 246 10.20 3.56 3.35
C PRO A 246 9.49 2.62 4.33
N GLU A 247 8.18 2.46 4.17
CA GLU A 247 7.37 1.56 4.98
C GLU A 247 7.76 0.08 4.81
N ALA A 248 8.13 -0.34 3.60
CA ALA A 248 8.58 -1.72 3.37
C ALA A 248 9.98 -1.95 3.95
N ILE A 249 10.88 -0.99 3.74
CA ILE A 249 12.22 -1.02 4.36
C ILE A 249 12.10 -1.07 5.88
N GLY A 250 11.25 -0.24 6.48
CA GLY A 250 10.98 -0.22 7.91
C GLY A 250 10.41 -1.55 8.41
N LEU A 251 9.44 -2.12 7.69
CA LEU A 251 8.82 -3.40 8.02
C LEU A 251 9.83 -4.56 7.98
N ARG A 252 10.72 -4.57 6.97
CA ARG A 252 11.82 -5.54 6.88
C ARG A 252 12.80 -5.40 8.03
N ASN A 253 13.23 -4.19 8.34
CA ASN A 253 14.13 -3.91 9.46
C ASN A 253 13.52 -4.29 10.83
N ALA A 254 12.20 -4.22 10.95
CA ALA A 254 11.45 -4.68 12.11
C ALA A 254 11.19 -6.20 12.11
N TYR A 255 11.71 -6.96 11.15
CA TYR A 255 11.50 -8.39 10.97
C TYR A 255 10.04 -8.81 10.72
N GLY A 256 9.17 -7.88 10.34
CA GLY A 256 7.77 -8.14 9.99
C GLY A 256 7.55 -8.46 8.51
N GLY A 257 8.60 -8.32 7.68
CA GLY A 257 8.55 -8.54 6.25
C GLY A 257 9.80 -9.17 5.69
N ILE A 258 9.67 -9.88 4.57
CA ILE A 258 10.72 -10.65 3.94
C ILE A 258 10.78 -10.30 2.46
N GLN A 259 11.93 -9.78 2.03
CA GLN A 259 12.21 -9.52 0.62
C GLN A 259 12.73 -10.79 -0.03
N ILE A 260 12.22 -11.12 -1.20
CA ILE A 260 12.67 -12.24 -2.04
C ILE A 260 13.25 -11.72 -3.36
N MET A 261 14.10 -12.52 -3.98
CA MET A 261 14.80 -12.11 -5.21
C MET A 261 14.32 -12.89 -6.45
N ASP A 262 13.76 -14.09 -6.24
CA ASP A 262 13.38 -15.04 -7.29
C ASP A 262 12.45 -16.15 -6.74
N ALA A 263 12.06 -17.08 -7.61
CA ALA A 263 11.23 -18.23 -7.25
C ALA A 263 11.88 -19.14 -6.21
N SER A 264 13.20 -19.32 -6.24
CA SER A 264 13.91 -20.17 -5.27
C SER A 264 13.85 -19.59 -3.87
N SER A 265 14.09 -18.29 -3.74
CA SER A 265 13.98 -17.57 -2.46
C SER A 265 12.55 -17.51 -1.95
N LEU A 266 11.54 -17.36 -2.85
CA LEU A 266 10.13 -17.46 -2.49
C LEU A 266 9.81 -18.85 -1.91
N ASN A 267 10.20 -19.92 -2.60
CA ASN A 267 9.95 -21.30 -2.14
C ASN A 267 10.53 -21.54 -0.75
N LYS A 268 11.82 -21.24 -0.54
CA LYS A 268 12.48 -21.36 0.77
C LYS A 268 11.81 -20.57 1.86
N THR A 269 11.36 -19.35 1.54
CA THR A 269 10.66 -18.47 2.50
C THR A 269 9.31 -19.05 2.89
N LEU A 270 8.53 -19.53 1.91
CA LEU A 270 7.24 -20.18 2.17
C LEU A 270 7.41 -21.45 2.99
N GLU A 271 8.33 -22.35 2.62
CA GLU A 271 8.64 -23.56 3.39
C GLU A 271 8.95 -23.22 4.85
N LYS A 272 9.82 -22.25 5.08
CA LYS A 272 10.17 -21.82 6.43
C LYS A 272 8.97 -21.29 7.20
N LEU A 273 8.17 -20.40 6.62
CA LEU A 273 6.98 -19.82 7.27
C LEU A 273 5.88 -20.86 7.51
N LEU A 274 5.76 -21.87 6.65
CA LEU A 274 4.77 -22.94 6.79
C LEU A 274 5.16 -23.97 7.84
N ASN A 275 6.46 -24.31 7.93
CA ASN A 275 6.95 -25.37 8.81
C ASN A 275 7.35 -24.85 10.20
N GLU A 276 7.87 -23.63 10.32
CA GLU A 276 8.33 -23.06 11.57
C GLU A 276 7.27 -22.10 12.15
N THR A 277 6.28 -22.64 12.88
CA THR A 277 5.16 -21.87 13.45
C THR A 277 5.63 -20.72 14.34
N THR A 278 6.70 -20.91 15.12
CA THR A 278 7.28 -19.88 15.99
C THR A 278 7.83 -18.71 15.17
N PHE A 279 8.56 -19.01 14.10
CA PHE A 279 9.11 -18.01 13.20
C PHE A 279 8.00 -17.24 12.48
N SER A 280 7.02 -17.95 11.93
CA SER A 280 5.86 -17.35 11.26
C SER A 280 5.10 -16.41 12.19
N LYS A 281 4.82 -16.86 13.43
CA LYS A 281 4.14 -16.04 14.43
C LYS A 281 4.98 -14.81 14.82
N ALA A 282 6.27 -14.98 15.09
CA ALA A 282 7.16 -13.88 15.45
C ALA A 282 7.23 -12.81 14.35
N THR A 283 7.30 -13.24 13.07
CA THR A 283 7.29 -12.34 11.91
C THR A 283 5.97 -11.58 11.81
N GLY A 284 4.83 -12.26 11.97
CA GLY A 284 3.52 -11.62 11.95
C GLY A 284 3.32 -10.63 13.11
N ASP A 285 3.71 -11.00 14.34
CA ASP A 285 3.65 -10.13 15.52
C ASP A 285 4.51 -8.89 15.33
N ALA A 286 5.69 -9.02 14.72
CA ALA A 286 6.58 -7.91 14.39
C ALA A 286 5.93 -6.97 13.35
N ALA A 287 5.25 -7.53 12.35
CA ALA A 287 4.53 -6.75 11.34
C ALA A 287 3.43 -5.88 11.98
N LEU A 288 2.59 -6.46 12.83
CA LEU A 288 1.55 -5.73 13.54
C LEU A 288 2.11 -4.65 14.47
N LYS A 289 3.13 -4.98 15.25
CA LYS A 289 3.80 -4.02 16.14
C LYS A 289 4.39 -2.84 15.36
N PHE A 290 4.97 -3.10 14.20
CA PHE A 290 5.49 -2.03 13.33
C PHE A 290 4.37 -1.08 12.91
N VAL A 291 3.23 -1.59 12.45
CA VAL A 291 2.09 -0.75 12.06
C VAL A 291 1.58 0.07 13.25
N GLN A 292 1.38 -0.56 14.41
CA GLN A 292 0.88 0.11 15.61
C GLN A 292 1.82 1.21 16.12
N ALA A 293 3.13 0.99 16.06
CA ALA A 293 4.14 1.96 16.50
C ALA A 293 4.20 3.24 15.64
N HIS A 294 3.71 3.18 14.40
CA HIS A 294 3.69 4.31 13.47
C HIS A 294 2.31 4.98 13.33
N ALA A 295 1.34 4.57 14.12
CA ALA A 295 0.00 5.16 14.16
C ALA A 295 -0.02 6.56 14.79
N GLY A 296 -1.13 7.28 14.60
CA GLY A 296 -1.37 8.60 15.20
C GLY A 296 -1.03 9.77 14.26
N ALA A 297 -0.65 9.50 13.02
CA ALA A 297 -0.34 10.56 12.05
C ALA A 297 -1.56 11.42 11.70
N THR A 298 -2.73 10.82 11.58
CA THR A 298 -3.98 11.53 11.29
C THR A 298 -4.35 12.49 12.41
N GLN A 299 -4.28 12.05 13.65
CA GLN A 299 -4.56 12.89 14.81
C GLN A 299 -3.61 14.10 14.88
N LYS A 300 -2.29 13.86 14.80
CA LYS A 300 -1.28 14.92 14.81
C LYS A 300 -1.47 15.92 13.65
N THR A 301 -1.85 15.42 12.47
CA THR A 301 -2.14 16.24 11.31
C THR A 301 -3.35 17.13 11.55
N MET A 302 -4.43 16.60 12.10
CA MET A 302 -5.65 17.36 12.40
C MET A 302 -5.41 18.38 13.50
N GLU A 303 -4.73 18.04 14.57
CA GLU A 303 -4.36 18.96 15.66
C GLU A 303 -3.60 20.16 15.09
N PHE A 304 -2.55 19.90 14.29
CA PHE A 304 -1.77 20.95 13.65
C PHE A 304 -2.63 21.88 12.76
N ILE A 305 -3.50 21.29 11.93
CA ILE A 305 -4.40 22.06 11.07
C ILE A 305 -5.36 22.94 11.90
N TYR A 306 -5.90 22.42 12.99
CA TYR A 306 -6.81 23.17 13.87
C TYR A 306 -6.13 24.35 14.56
N GLU A 307 -4.88 24.21 14.94
CA GLU A 307 -4.07 25.26 15.59
C GLU A 307 -3.63 26.36 14.62
N ASN A 308 -3.52 26.07 13.30
CA ASN A 308 -2.93 26.96 12.31
C ASN A 308 -3.89 27.40 11.18
N ARG A 309 -5.20 27.19 11.34
CA ARG A 309 -6.23 27.59 10.36
C ARG A 309 -6.85 28.95 10.66
#